data_67bb9094b7b7d1610f944144c711c129
#
_entry.id   67bb9094b7b7d1610f944144c711c129
#
_cell.length_a   1.000
_cell.length_b   1.000
_cell.length_c   1.000
_cell.angle_alpha   90.00
_cell.angle_beta   90.00
_cell.angle_gamma   90.00
#
_symmetry.space_group_name_H-M   'P 1'
#
loop_
_entity.id
_entity.type
_entity.pdbx_description
1 polymer ?
#
loop_
_entity_poly.entity_id
_entity_poly.type
_entity_poly.pdbx_seq_one_letter_code
_entity_poly.pdbx_strand_id
1 'polypeptide(L)'
;MPPSDHALLGASSSKRWLNCPPSARLGEGLPDTPSGYAAAGTLAHAIAELKVRKYIEPMSTRSYNSQMKKLKADEHYDKGMDAATDAYLEHIKALAMSYGAVQPFIVLETKVDFSDYVPEGFGTADCIVAAPPRMCVVDYKNGAGVLVEAENNAQMMLYALGALKTYYPIYGDSIQEIHLSIVQPNAGGIREWNTTVEALRKWGETVVKPAAALAWEGKGDFAPGDWCRFCRARAQCSARARQMLELSEAPVAGQPFDGALYTCLLYTSPSP
;
A
#
# COMPACT_ATOMS: atom_id res chain seq x y z
N MET A 1 6.32 -2.15 26.24
CA MET A 1 5.56 -1.30 25.32
C MET A 1 4.47 -2.17 24.71
N PRO A 2 3.22 -1.73 24.59
CA PRO A 2 2.25 -2.47 23.80
C PRO A 2 2.80 -2.61 22.38
N PRO A 3 2.54 -3.73 21.67
CA PRO A 3 2.96 -3.89 20.31
C PRO A 3 2.36 -2.73 19.50
N SER A 4 3.19 -1.99 18.76
CA SER A 4 2.69 -0.96 17.85
C SER A 4 1.86 -1.64 16.77
N ASP A 5 0.70 -1.11 16.44
CA ASP A 5 -0.14 -1.63 15.36
C ASP A 5 0.55 -1.55 13.98
N HIS A 6 1.66 -0.82 13.89
CA HIS A 6 2.45 -0.62 12.68
C HIS A 6 3.94 -0.85 12.93
N ALA A 7 4.59 -1.57 12.03
CA ALA A 7 6.04 -1.70 12.02
C ALA A 7 6.70 -0.34 11.70
N LEU A 8 7.87 -0.05 12.29
CA LEU A 8 8.67 1.14 11.97
C LEU A 8 8.94 1.24 10.46
N LEU A 9 9.31 0.10 9.86
CA LEU A 9 9.54 -0.05 8.42
C LEU A 9 8.34 -0.77 7.76
N GLY A 10 7.14 -0.22 7.95
CA GLY A 10 5.92 -0.79 7.37
C GLY A 10 5.93 -0.77 5.85
N ALA A 11 5.21 -1.71 5.23
CA ALA A 11 5.12 -1.85 3.78
C ALA A 11 4.51 -0.61 3.11
N SER A 12 3.48 0.01 3.70
CA SER A 12 2.85 1.22 3.15
C SER A 12 3.79 2.44 3.07
N SER A 13 4.85 2.47 3.88
CA SER A 13 5.88 3.51 3.85
C SER A 13 7.16 3.10 3.12
N SER A 14 7.18 1.93 2.50
CA SER A 14 8.37 1.32 1.89
C SER A 14 9.01 2.17 0.80
N LYS A 15 8.21 2.79 -0.07
CA LYS A 15 8.73 3.71 -1.08
C LYS A 15 9.59 4.82 -0.45
N ARG A 16 9.21 5.30 0.73
CA ARG A 16 9.96 6.34 1.44
C ARG A 16 11.25 5.82 2.06
N TRP A 17 11.19 4.77 2.89
CA TRP A 17 12.39 4.33 3.61
C TRP A 17 13.37 3.55 2.71
N LEU A 18 12.94 2.97 1.59
CA LEU A 18 13.84 2.40 0.59
C LEU A 18 14.67 3.47 -0.13
N ASN A 19 14.09 4.64 -0.40
CA ASN A 19 14.76 5.72 -1.12
C ASN A 19 15.43 6.75 -0.18
N CYS A 20 14.95 6.89 1.03
CA CYS A 20 15.47 7.82 2.04
C CYS A 20 15.51 7.10 3.40
N PRO A 21 16.48 6.18 3.62
CA PRO A 21 16.55 5.35 4.81
C PRO A 21 16.45 6.12 6.13
N PRO A 22 17.18 7.23 6.35
CA PRO A 22 17.13 7.95 7.63
C PRO A 22 15.76 8.55 7.93
N SER A 23 14.87 8.69 6.92
CA SER A 23 13.51 9.21 7.11
C SER A 23 12.65 8.36 8.06
N ALA A 24 12.98 7.07 8.25
CA ALA A 24 12.26 6.20 9.17
C ALA A 24 12.42 6.68 10.61
N ARG A 25 13.66 6.85 11.05
CA ARG A 25 13.97 7.33 12.41
C ARG A 25 13.72 8.81 12.59
N LEU A 26 13.95 9.63 11.55
CA LEU A 26 13.66 11.06 11.62
C LEU A 26 12.17 11.36 11.90
N GLY A 27 11.28 10.49 11.42
CA GLY A 27 9.84 10.60 11.66
C GLY A 27 9.36 9.96 12.95
N GLU A 28 10.23 9.23 13.65
CA GLU A 28 9.88 8.56 14.91
C GLU A 28 9.61 9.60 16.00
N GLY A 29 8.54 9.42 16.76
CA GLY A 29 8.13 10.39 17.80
C GLY A 29 7.42 11.65 17.29
N LEU A 30 7.35 11.87 15.98
CA LEU A 30 6.52 12.93 15.42
C LEU A 30 5.05 12.48 15.36
N PRO A 31 4.10 13.38 15.71
CA PRO A 31 2.69 13.04 15.70
C PRO A 31 2.24 12.63 14.29
N ASP A 32 1.46 11.57 14.24
CA ASP A 32 0.68 11.25 13.05
C ASP A 32 -0.63 12.04 13.10
N THR A 33 -0.85 12.90 12.13
CA THR A 33 -2.09 13.68 12.07
C THR A 33 -3.01 12.95 11.09
N PRO A 34 -4.01 12.18 11.60
CA PRO A 34 -4.98 11.54 10.73
C PRO A 34 -5.69 12.59 9.89
N SER A 35 -5.78 12.38 8.60
CA SER A 35 -6.61 13.21 7.74
C SER A 35 -7.99 12.59 7.57
N GLY A 36 -9.03 13.38 7.30
CA GLY A 36 -10.36 12.86 6.97
C GLY A 36 -10.32 11.88 5.77
N TYR A 37 -9.36 12.05 4.87
CA TYR A 37 -9.12 11.12 3.77
C TYR A 37 -8.66 9.72 4.26
N ALA A 38 -7.89 9.67 5.35
CA ALA A 38 -7.47 8.40 5.94
C ALA A 38 -8.66 7.67 6.57
N ALA A 39 -9.52 8.39 7.29
CA ALA A 39 -10.75 7.84 7.88
C ALA A 39 -11.71 7.31 6.81
N ALA A 40 -11.96 8.08 5.74
CA ALA A 40 -12.75 7.64 4.59
C ALA A 40 -12.12 6.40 3.90
N GLY A 41 -10.79 6.34 3.81
CA GLY A 41 -10.07 5.18 3.31
C GLY A 41 -10.33 3.93 4.16
N THR A 42 -10.17 4.03 5.47
CA THR A 42 -10.44 2.94 6.41
C THR A 42 -11.88 2.42 6.31
N LEU A 43 -12.85 3.32 6.21
CA LEU A 43 -14.24 2.94 6.02
C LEU A 43 -14.47 2.20 4.70
N ALA A 44 -13.87 2.68 3.62
CA ALA A 44 -14.00 2.05 2.31
C ALA A 44 -13.38 0.64 2.29
N HIS A 45 -12.22 0.43 2.97
CA HIS A 45 -11.65 -0.91 3.18
C HIS A 45 -12.61 -1.82 3.95
N ALA A 46 -13.22 -1.34 5.04
CA ALA A 46 -14.18 -2.13 5.81
C ALA A 46 -15.42 -2.52 4.99
N ILE A 47 -15.91 -1.65 4.10
CA ILE A 47 -17.01 -1.95 3.18
C ILE A 47 -16.58 -3.00 2.15
N ALA A 48 -15.39 -2.83 1.56
CA ALA A 48 -14.82 -3.76 0.58
C ALA A 48 -14.62 -5.15 1.20
N GLU A 49 -14.00 -5.22 2.38
CA GLU A 49 -13.83 -6.45 3.15
C GLU A 49 -15.16 -7.17 3.40
N LEU A 50 -16.17 -6.45 3.91
CA LEU A 50 -17.48 -7.03 4.20
C LEU A 50 -18.13 -7.63 2.94
N LYS A 51 -17.99 -6.97 1.78
CA LYS A 51 -18.51 -7.48 0.51
C LYS A 51 -17.82 -8.77 0.08
N VAL A 52 -16.48 -8.80 0.15
CA VAL A 52 -15.72 -10.01 -0.21
C VAL A 52 -15.97 -11.13 0.81
N ARG A 53 -16.03 -10.80 2.11
CA ARG A 53 -16.35 -11.77 3.16
C ARG A 53 -17.72 -12.42 2.94
N LYS A 54 -18.73 -11.65 2.50
CA LYS A 54 -20.03 -12.19 2.10
C LYS A 54 -19.95 -13.16 0.92
N TYR A 55 -18.98 -12.99 0.03
CA TYR A 55 -18.76 -13.86 -1.12
C TYR A 55 -18.07 -15.18 -0.73
N ILE A 56 -17.08 -15.13 0.16
CA ILE A 56 -16.24 -16.30 0.49
C ILE A 56 -16.70 -17.09 1.73
N GLU A 57 -17.49 -16.46 2.62
CA GLU A 57 -17.91 -17.05 3.88
C GLU A 57 -19.43 -17.24 3.94
N PRO A 58 -19.92 -18.25 4.65
CA PRO A 58 -21.36 -18.41 4.89
C PRO A 58 -21.87 -17.32 5.84
N MET A 59 -22.34 -16.23 5.26
CA MET A 59 -22.91 -15.09 6.00
C MET A 59 -24.37 -14.90 5.63
N SER A 60 -25.29 -14.83 6.63
CA SER A 60 -26.70 -14.56 6.36
C SER A 60 -26.92 -13.16 5.80
N THR A 61 -27.92 -13.00 4.93
CA THR A 61 -28.30 -11.67 4.39
C THR A 61 -28.64 -10.67 5.50
N ARG A 62 -29.28 -11.14 6.59
CA ARG A 62 -29.60 -10.29 7.75
C ARG A 62 -28.33 -9.76 8.42
N SER A 63 -27.32 -10.62 8.63
CA SER A 63 -26.04 -10.23 9.23
C SER A 63 -25.31 -9.22 8.33
N TYR A 64 -25.20 -9.52 7.03
CA TYR A 64 -24.60 -8.63 6.04
C TYR A 64 -25.26 -7.24 6.05
N ASN A 65 -26.59 -7.19 5.92
CA ASN A 65 -27.32 -5.93 5.88
C ASN A 65 -27.18 -5.13 7.19
N SER A 66 -27.12 -5.81 8.33
CA SER A 66 -26.91 -5.14 9.62
C SER A 66 -25.53 -4.50 9.73
N GLN A 67 -24.48 -5.22 9.30
CA GLN A 67 -23.11 -4.69 9.29
C GLN A 67 -22.96 -3.56 8.28
N MET A 68 -23.47 -3.73 7.05
CA MET A 68 -23.44 -2.70 6.02
C MET A 68 -24.17 -1.42 6.47
N LYS A 69 -25.31 -1.55 7.15
CA LYS A 69 -26.03 -0.39 7.70
C LYS A 69 -25.20 0.39 8.72
N LYS A 70 -24.41 -0.31 9.54
CA LYS A 70 -23.51 0.36 10.51
C LYS A 70 -22.39 1.12 9.80
N LEU A 71 -21.75 0.50 8.79
CA LEU A 71 -20.68 1.15 8.01
C LEU A 71 -21.22 2.38 7.26
N LYS A 72 -22.40 2.28 6.65
CA LYS A 72 -23.02 3.41 5.93
C LYS A 72 -23.58 4.52 6.83
N ALA A 73 -23.63 4.33 8.14
CA ALA A 73 -23.99 5.36 9.10
C ALA A 73 -22.79 6.21 9.58
N ASP A 74 -21.58 5.87 9.16
CA ASP A 74 -20.36 6.63 9.44
C ASP A 74 -20.39 7.98 8.71
N GLU A 75 -19.89 9.04 9.35
CA GLU A 75 -19.86 10.39 8.79
C GLU A 75 -18.98 10.54 7.54
N HIS A 76 -18.01 9.64 7.35
CA HIS A 76 -17.12 9.61 6.19
C HIS A 76 -17.67 8.81 5.01
N TYR A 77 -18.91 8.24 5.16
CA TYR A 77 -19.50 7.46 4.08
C TYR A 77 -19.92 8.34 2.90
N ASP A 78 -19.49 7.92 1.71
CA ASP A 78 -19.94 8.47 0.44
C ASP A 78 -20.54 7.37 -0.44
N LYS A 79 -21.59 7.69 -1.20
CA LYS A 79 -22.27 6.74 -2.09
C LYS A 79 -21.35 6.17 -3.19
N GLY A 80 -20.32 6.93 -3.58
CA GLY A 80 -19.32 6.46 -4.54
C GLY A 80 -18.53 5.25 -4.04
N MET A 81 -18.42 5.09 -2.70
CA MET A 81 -17.79 3.91 -2.10
C MET A 81 -18.49 2.61 -2.47
N ASP A 82 -19.81 2.62 -2.69
CA ASP A 82 -20.54 1.40 -3.06
C ASP A 82 -20.06 0.87 -4.41
N ALA A 83 -20.00 1.71 -5.43
CA ALA A 83 -19.54 1.30 -6.77
C ALA A 83 -18.05 0.95 -6.76
N ALA A 84 -17.23 1.71 -6.03
CA ALA A 84 -15.80 1.47 -5.92
C ALA A 84 -15.48 0.12 -5.26
N THR A 85 -16.18 -0.22 -4.17
CA THR A 85 -16.01 -1.50 -3.47
C THR A 85 -16.68 -2.67 -4.18
N ASP A 86 -17.70 -2.44 -5.05
CA ASP A 86 -18.22 -3.45 -5.96
C ASP A 86 -17.19 -3.81 -7.04
N ALA A 87 -16.48 -2.82 -7.59
CA ALA A 87 -15.40 -3.07 -8.54
C ALA A 87 -14.27 -3.93 -7.93
N TYR A 88 -13.93 -3.71 -6.65
CA TYR A 88 -12.99 -4.53 -5.93
C TYR A 88 -13.49 -5.98 -5.77
N LEU A 89 -14.73 -6.18 -5.36
CA LEU A 89 -15.33 -7.50 -5.25
C LEU A 89 -15.33 -8.24 -6.59
N GLU A 90 -15.75 -7.58 -7.67
CA GLU A 90 -15.80 -8.20 -9.00
C GLU A 90 -14.39 -8.57 -9.50
N HIS A 91 -13.38 -7.77 -9.20
CA HIS A 91 -11.99 -8.11 -9.52
C HIS A 91 -11.51 -9.37 -8.77
N ILE A 92 -11.80 -9.48 -7.46
CA ILE A 92 -11.46 -10.69 -6.69
C ILE A 92 -12.17 -11.93 -7.23
N LYS A 93 -13.45 -11.80 -7.61
CA LYS A 93 -14.19 -12.89 -8.27
C LYS A 93 -13.54 -13.31 -9.59
N ALA A 94 -13.17 -12.35 -10.42
CA ALA A 94 -12.49 -12.62 -11.69
C ALA A 94 -11.15 -13.33 -11.47
N LEU A 95 -10.36 -12.89 -10.49
CA LEU A 95 -9.12 -13.56 -10.10
C LEU A 95 -9.38 -14.99 -9.61
N ALA A 96 -10.37 -15.20 -8.76
CA ALA A 96 -10.71 -16.54 -8.28
C ALA A 96 -11.15 -17.46 -9.43
N MET A 97 -11.95 -16.98 -10.36
CA MET A 97 -12.37 -17.73 -11.55
C MET A 97 -11.22 -18.05 -12.51
N SER A 98 -10.17 -17.21 -12.53
CA SER A 98 -9.01 -17.42 -13.42
C SER A 98 -8.17 -18.66 -13.07
N TYR A 99 -8.41 -19.28 -11.91
CA TYR A 99 -7.80 -20.57 -11.54
C TYR A 99 -8.52 -21.79 -12.13
N GLY A 100 -9.60 -21.57 -12.89
CA GLY A 100 -10.33 -22.63 -13.58
C GLY A 100 -11.04 -23.57 -12.61
N ALA A 101 -10.75 -24.87 -12.69
CA ALA A 101 -11.37 -25.89 -11.84
C ALA A 101 -10.78 -25.95 -10.41
N VAL A 102 -9.67 -25.27 -10.17
CA VAL A 102 -9.06 -25.21 -8.83
C VAL A 102 -9.71 -24.12 -8.03
N GLN A 103 -10.24 -24.44 -6.86
CA GLN A 103 -10.74 -23.43 -5.92
C GLN A 103 -9.56 -22.81 -5.18
N PRO A 104 -9.24 -21.52 -5.39
CA PRO A 104 -8.14 -20.89 -4.68
C PRO A 104 -8.52 -20.60 -3.22
N PHE A 105 -7.51 -20.56 -2.38
CA PHE A 105 -7.62 -20.01 -1.04
C PHE A 105 -7.71 -18.48 -1.13
N ILE A 106 -8.71 -17.90 -0.47
CA ILE A 106 -8.90 -16.45 -0.41
C ILE A 106 -8.89 -16.04 1.06
N VAL A 107 -8.06 -15.07 1.39
CA VAL A 107 -7.97 -14.51 2.75
C VAL A 107 -7.93 -12.99 2.70
N LEU A 108 -8.58 -12.36 3.68
CA LEU A 108 -8.75 -10.92 3.78
C LEU A 108 -8.04 -10.39 5.02
N GLU A 109 -7.59 -9.14 4.96
CA GLU A 109 -7.02 -8.39 6.09
C GLU A 109 -6.02 -9.24 6.89
N THR A 110 -5.14 -9.91 6.17
CA THR A 110 -4.23 -10.88 6.80
C THR A 110 -2.88 -10.27 7.10
N LYS A 111 -2.39 -10.53 8.32
CA LYS A 111 -1.05 -10.13 8.71
C LYS A 111 -0.03 -10.99 7.98
N VAL A 112 0.92 -10.35 7.32
CA VAL A 112 2.01 -10.98 6.58
C VAL A 112 3.36 -10.56 7.19
N ASP A 113 4.26 -11.54 7.36
CA ASP A 113 5.56 -11.37 8.00
C ASP A 113 6.66 -11.37 6.95
N PHE A 114 7.31 -10.23 6.76
CA PHE A 114 8.48 -10.07 5.89
C PHE A 114 9.78 -9.75 6.66
N SER A 115 9.84 -10.22 7.92
CA SER A 115 10.99 -9.99 8.82
C SER A 115 12.30 -10.63 8.37
N ASP A 116 12.27 -11.52 7.38
CA ASP A 116 13.48 -12.08 6.75
C ASP A 116 14.27 -11.02 5.97
N TYR A 117 13.58 -9.95 5.56
CA TYR A 117 14.15 -8.85 4.75
C TYR A 117 14.18 -7.51 5.50
N VAL A 118 13.27 -7.30 6.44
CA VAL A 118 13.08 -6.04 7.15
C VAL A 118 13.02 -6.30 8.64
N PRO A 119 13.90 -5.73 9.47
CA PRO A 119 13.84 -5.93 10.92
C PRO A 119 12.45 -5.62 11.48
N GLU A 120 11.87 -6.58 12.21
CA GLU A 120 10.50 -6.52 12.75
C GLU A 120 9.42 -6.17 11.69
N GLY A 121 9.68 -6.54 10.42
CA GLY A 121 8.84 -6.19 9.29
C GLY A 121 7.58 -7.03 9.22
N PHE A 122 6.43 -6.38 9.27
CA PHE A 122 5.11 -6.96 9.02
C PHE A 122 4.17 -5.93 8.42
N GLY A 123 3.07 -6.41 7.88
CA GLY A 123 1.98 -5.56 7.40
C GLY A 123 0.68 -6.35 7.28
N THR A 124 -0.39 -5.68 6.89
CA THR A 124 -1.68 -6.31 6.60
C THR A 124 -1.96 -6.19 5.12
N ALA A 125 -2.15 -7.33 4.45
CA ALA A 125 -2.55 -7.39 3.05
C ALA A 125 -4.08 -7.45 2.98
N ASP A 126 -4.68 -6.61 2.13
CA ASP A 126 -6.15 -6.50 2.04
C ASP A 126 -6.77 -7.81 1.54
N CYS A 127 -6.19 -8.40 0.49
CA CYS A 127 -6.64 -9.71 0.00
C CYS A 127 -5.48 -10.51 -0.64
N ILE A 128 -5.45 -11.80 -0.33
CA ILE A 128 -4.58 -12.76 -1.01
C ILE A 128 -5.45 -13.86 -1.61
N VAL A 129 -5.22 -14.16 -2.90
CA VAL A 129 -5.88 -15.25 -3.63
C VAL A 129 -4.79 -16.21 -4.11
N ALA A 130 -4.77 -17.42 -3.62
CA ALA A 130 -3.65 -18.33 -3.88
C ALA A 130 -4.10 -19.77 -4.20
N ALA A 131 -3.53 -20.31 -5.26
CA ALA A 131 -3.44 -21.74 -5.55
C ALA A 131 -2.21 -21.94 -6.47
N PRO A 132 -1.47 -23.04 -6.30
CA PRO A 132 -0.32 -23.32 -7.14
C PRO A 132 -0.69 -23.28 -8.65
N PRO A 133 0.19 -22.73 -9.50
CA PRO A 133 1.51 -22.20 -9.19
C PRO A 133 1.52 -20.70 -8.82
N ARG A 134 0.35 -20.03 -8.71
CA ARG A 134 0.22 -18.58 -8.62
C ARG A 134 -0.35 -18.11 -7.27
N MET A 135 0.20 -16.99 -6.78
CA MET A 135 -0.36 -16.23 -5.67
C MET A 135 -0.63 -14.79 -6.13
N CYS A 136 -1.85 -14.32 -5.92
CA CYS A 136 -2.25 -12.93 -6.18
C CYS A 136 -2.32 -12.16 -4.86
N VAL A 137 -1.71 -10.96 -4.82
CA VAL A 137 -1.89 -10.00 -3.73
C VAL A 137 -2.65 -8.81 -4.30
N VAL A 138 -3.77 -8.47 -3.67
CA VAL A 138 -4.67 -7.42 -4.14
C VAL A 138 -4.78 -6.36 -3.06
N ASP A 139 -4.59 -5.11 -3.44
CA ASP A 139 -4.66 -3.94 -2.56
C ASP A 139 -5.73 -2.97 -3.08
N TYR A 140 -6.60 -2.53 -2.19
CA TYR A 140 -7.66 -1.58 -2.50
C TYR A 140 -7.22 -0.15 -2.18
N LYS A 141 -7.43 0.77 -3.10
CA LYS A 141 -7.14 2.20 -2.91
C LYS A 141 -8.37 3.05 -3.18
N ASN A 142 -8.95 3.65 -2.13
CA ASN A 142 -10.13 4.51 -2.25
C ASN A 142 -9.81 5.90 -2.80
N GLY A 143 -8.55 6.35 -2.69
CA GLY A 143 -8.16 7.72 -3.05
C GLY A 143 -8.12 7.99 -4.56
N ALA A 144 -8.52 9.20 -4.96
CA ALA A 144 -8.49 9.68 -6.35
C ALA A 144 -7.27 10.59 -6.67
N GLY A 145 -6.53 11.01 -5.65
CA GLY A 145 -5.54 12.10 -5.81
C GLY A 145 -4.15 11.67 -6.30
N VAL A 146 -3.77 10.43 -6.13
CA VAL A 146 -2.45 9.90 -6.56
C VAL A 146 -2.66 8.54 -7.18
N LEU A 147 -2.26 8.44 -8.43
CA LEU A 147 -2.27 7.16 -9.14
C LEU A 147 -1.21 6.23 -8.55
N VAL A 148 -1.60 4.99 -8.27
CA VAL A 148 -0.72 3.98 -7.72
C VAL A 148 -0.52 2.87 -8.75
N GLU A 149 0.72 2.66 -9.17
CA GLU A 149 1.08 1.59 -10.10
C GLU A 149 1.36 0.29 -9.35
N ALA A 150 1.01 -0.84 -9.96
CA ALA A 150 1.32 -2.17 -9.44
C ALA A 150 2.75 -2.60 -9.79
N GLU A 151 3.25 -2.15 -10.94
CA GLU A 151 4.58 -2.49 -11.41
C GLU A 151 5.66 -1.94 -10.46
N ASN A 152 6.55 -2.83 -10.01
CA ASN A 152 7.64 -2.51 -9.09
C ASN A 152 7.16 -1.79 -7.80
N ASN A 153 5.91 -2.01 -7.40
CA ASN A 153 5.37 -1.41 -6.19
C ASN A 153 5.94 -2.07 -4.93
N ALA A 154 6.76 -1.34 -4.20
CA ALA A 154 7.47 -1.86 -3.04
C ALA A 154 6.53 -2.35 -1.92
N GLN A 155 5.38 -1.70 -1.69
CA GLN A 155 4.36 -2.14 -0.74
C GLN A 155 3.84 -3.53 -1.10
N MET A 156 3.42 -3.67 -2.36
CA MET A 156 2.85 -4.91 -2.88
C MET A 156 3.87 -6.05 -2.89
N MET A 157 5.12 -5.73 -3.27
CA MET A 157 6.22 -6.69 -3.29
C MET A 157 6.57 -7.18 -1.87
N LEU A 158 6.56 -6.31 -0.86
CA LEU A 158 6.75 -6.69 0.54
C LEU A 158 5.59 -7.55 1.06
N TYR A 159 4.36 -7.21 0.72
CA TYR A 159 3.22 -8.06 1.06
C TYR A 159 3.33 -9.45 0.43
N ALA A 160 3.77 -9.55 -0.82
CA ALA A 160 3.97 -10.84 -1.48
C ALA A 160 5.12 -11.65 -0.83
N LEU A 161 6.24 -11.02 -0.47
CA LEU A 161 7.31 -11.69 0.30
C LEU A 161 6.81 -12.21 1.64
N GLY A 162 6.04 -11.37 2.35
CA GLY A 162 5.45 -11.76 3.63
C GLY A 162 4.41 -12.87 3.49
N ALA A 163 3.59 -12.83 2.44
CA ALA A 163 2.61 -13.87 2.15
C ALA A 163 3.29 -15.21 1.82
N LEU A 164 4.33 -15.21 1.01
CA LEU A 164 5.13 -16.40 0.72
C LEU A 164 5.67 -17.04 1.99
N LYS A 165 6.19 -16.25 2.93
CA LYS A 165 6.67 -16.74 4.23
C LYS A 165 5.52 -17.25 5.09
N THR A 166 4.45 -16.47 5.23
CA THR A 166 3.30 -16.79 6.09
C THR A 166 2.62 -18.08 5.65
N TYR A 167 2.48 -18.28 4.34
CA TYR A 167 1.79 -19.46 3.78
C TYR A 167 2.73 -20.56 3.30
N TYR A 168 4.03 -20.45 3.54
CA TYR A 168 5.00 -21.50 3.25
C TYR A 168 4.62 -22.87 3.83
N PRO A 169 4.09 -22.99 5.08
CA PRO A 169 3.67 -24.27 5.62
C PRO A 169 2.57 -24.99 4.82
N ILE A 170 1.80 -24.24 4.01
CA ILE A 170 0.71 -24.77 3.19
C ILE A 170 1.21 -25.10 1.78
N TYR A 171 1.97 -24.19 1.18
CA TYR A 171 2.32 -24.24 -0.24
C TYR A 171 3.76 -24.68 -0.52
N GLY A 172 4.66 -24.54 0.45
CA GLY A 172 6.09 -24.77 0.22
C GLY A 172 6.59 -23.93 -0.96
N ASP A 173 7.31 -24.61 -1.87
CA ASP A 173 7.81 -24.01 -3.10
C ASP A 173 6.87 -24.21 -4.32
N SER A 174 5.62 -24.60 -4.10
CA SER A 174 4.66 -24.80 -5.21
C SER A 174 4.15 -23.50 -5.83
N ILE A 175 4.29 -22.37 -5.14
CA ILE A 175 4.03 -21.05 -5.71
C ILE A 175 5.29 -20.57 -6.43
N GLN A 176 5.17 -20.27 -7.72
CA GLN A 176 6.25 -19.81 -8.58
C GLN A 176 5.97 -18.42 -9.18
N GLU A 177 4.68 -18.07 -9.31
CA GLU A 177 4.19 -16.87 -9.96
C GLU A 177 3.52 -15.95 -8.93
N ILE A 178 3.87 -14.66 -9.01
CA ILE A 178 3.26 -13.62 -8.19
C ILE A 178 2.54 -12.65 -9.09
N HIS A 179 1.26 -12.45 -8.80
CA HIS A 179 0.41 -11.45 -9.42
C HIS A 179 0.08 -10.36 -8.42
N LEU A 180 0.45 -9.13 -8.70
CA LEU A 180 0.16 -7.96 -7.87
C LEU A 180 -0.92 -7.12 -8.54
N SER A 181 -1.95 -6.77 -7.79
CA SER A 181 -3.07 -6.00 -8.31
C SER A 181 -3.44 -4.85 -7.37
N ILE A 182 -3.56 -3.65 -7.91
CA ILE A 182 -4.06 -2.47 -7.21
C ILE A 182 -5.38 -2.09 -7.83
N VAL A 183 -6.42 -2.09 -7.02
CA VAL A 183 -7.77 -1.71 -7.42
C VAL A 183 -8.05 -0.31 -6.91
N GLN A 184 -8.00 0.68 -7.81
CA GLN A 184 -8.18 2.10 -7.50
C GLN A 184 -9.27 2.70 -8.41
N PRO A 185 -10.55 2.40 -8.19
CA PRO A 185 -11.63 2.77 -9.10
C PRO A 185 -11.76 4.27 -9.34
N ASN A 186 -11.43 5.08 -8.31
CA ASN A 186 -11.55 6.53 -8.37
C ASN A 186 -10.37 7.24 -9.07
N ALA A 187 -9.33 6.49 -9.47
CA ALA A 187 -8.11 7.04 -10.09
C ALA A 187 -7.47 6.08 -11.11
N GLY A 188 -8.25 5.61 -12.09
CA GLY A 188 -7.71 4.85 -13.22
C GLY A 188 -7.95 3.35 -13.19
N GLY A 189 -8.77 2.84 -12.28
CA GLY A 189 -9.26 1.47 -12.32
C GLY A 189 -8.29 0.44 -11.73
N ILE A 190 -8.07 -0.65 -12.44
CA ILE A 190 -7.25 -1.78 -11.98
C ILE A 190 -5.89 -1.72 -12.68
N ARG A 191 -4.84 -1.91 -11.89
CA ARG A 191 -3.46 -2.04 -12.38
C ARG A 191 -2.89 -3.34 -11.88
N GLU A 192 -2.26 -4.05 -12.79
CA GLU A 192 -1.76 -5.40 -12.54
C GLU A 192 -0.31 -5.53 -12.98
N TRP A 193 0.43 -6.35 -12.28
CA TRP A 193 1.81 -6.69 -12.63
C TRP A 193 2.13 -8.11 -12.21
N ASN A 194 2.85 -8.82 -13.09
CA ASN A 194 3.29 -10.18 -12.86
C ASN A 194 4.79 -10.24 -12.66
N THR A 195 5.22 -11.05 -11.71
CA THR A 195 6.63 -11.34 -11.45
C THR A 195 6.79 -12.79 -11.00
N THR A 196 8.02 -13.25 -10.85
CA THR A 196 8.32 -14.58 -10.32
C THR A 196 8.74 -14.50 -8.85
N VAL A 197 8.55 -15.59 -8.12
CA VAL A 197 9.05 -15.73 -6.74
C VAL A 197 10.56 -15.52 -6.67
N GLU A 198 11.31 -16.03 -7.67
CA GLU A 198 12.76 -15.85 -7.76
C GLU A 198 13.15 -14.37 -7.87
N ALA A 199 12.55 -13.64 -8.81
CA ALA A 199 12.81 -12.21 -8.98
C ALA A 199 12.46 -11.40 -7.74
N LEU A 200 11.32 -11.74 -7.11
CA LEU A 200 10.87 -11.10 -5.88
C LEU A 200 11.84 -11.34 -4.71
N ARG A 201 12.27 -12.58 -4.50
CA ARG A 201 13.27 -12.94 -3.47
C ARG A 201 14.60 -12.23 -3.73
N LYS A 202 15.06 -12.20 -4.98
CA LYS A 202 16.27 -11.48 -5.36
C LYS A 202 16.17 -9.98 -5.01
N TRP A 203 15.08 -9.33 -5.32
CA TRP A 203 14.83 -7.94 -4.93
C TRP A 203 14.86 -7.77 -3.40
N GLY A 204 14.23 -8.68 -2.66
CA GLY A 204 14.25 -8.70 -1.20
C GLY A 204 15.69 -8.73 -0.64
N GLU A 205 16.54 -9.60 -1.18
CA GLU A 205 17.92 -9.75 -0.74
C GLU A 205 18.82 -8.57 -1.16
N THR A 206 18.70 -8.10 -2.41
CA THR A 206 19.66 -7.15 -2.98
C THR A 206 19.28 -5.68 -2.79
N VAL A 207 17.98 -5.39 -2.59
CA VAL A 207 17.48 -4.01 -2.46
C VAL A 207 16.90 -3.77 -1.08
N VAL A 208 15.97 -4.65 -0.62
CA VAL A 208 15.24 -4.40 0.64
C VAL A 208 16.14 -4.55 1.84
N LYS A 209 16.84 -5.67 1.99
CA LYS A 209 17.70 -5.94 3.16
C LYS A 209 18.71 -4.84 3.45
N PRO A 210 19.54 -4.40 2.49
CA PRO A 210 20.51 -3.35 2.75
C PRO A 210 19.85 -2.00 3.08
N ALA A 211 18.78 -1.63 2.38
CA ALA A 211 18.08 -0.39 2.66
C ALA A 211 17.36 -0.43 4.02
N ALA A 212 16.75 -1.56 4.38
CA ALA A 212 16.08 -1.75 5.66
C ALA A 212 17.07 -1.70 6.84
N ALA A 213 18.29 -2.26 6.68
CA ALA A 213 19.33 -2.16 7.69
C ALA A 213 19.73 -0.70 7.96
N LEU A 214 19.96 0.08 6.91
CA LEU A 214 20.24 1.51 7.04
C LEU A 214 19.06 2.27 7.67
N ALA A 215 17.85 1.98 7.23
CA ALA A 215 16.65 2.63 7.73
C ALA A 215 16.38 2.31 9.20
N TRP A 216 16.64 1.07 9.61
CA TRP A 216 16.52 0.63 11.00
C TRP A 216 17.48 1.36 11.93
N GLU A 217 18.71 1.61 11.47
CA GLU A 217 19.73 2.35 12.21
C GLU A 217 19.59 3.88 12.08
N GLY A 218 18.72 4.38 11.21
CA GLY A 218 18.61 5.81 10.89
C GLY A 218 19.81 6.35 10.13
N LYS A 219 20.53 5.48 9.43
CA LYS A 219 21.73 5.81 8.63
C LYS A 219 21.42 5.92 7.14
N GLY A 220 22.42 6.33 6.37
CA GLY A 220 22.32 6.55 4.93
C GLY A 220 22.05 8.01 4.58
N ASP A 221 21.86 8.27 3.28
CA ASP A 221 21.70 9.63 2.77
C ASP A 221 20.23 10.06 2.76
N PHE A 222 20.02 11.34 3.04
CA PHE A 222 18.72 11.97 2.83
C PHE A 222 18.52 12.22 1.34
N ALA A 223 17.56 11.54 0.74
CA ALA A 223 17.21 11.67 -0.66
C ALA A 223 15.78 12.22 -0.80
N PRO A 224 15.59 13.52 -1.07
CA PRO A 224 14.28 14.10 -1.30
C PRO A 224 13.66 13.58 -2.60
N GLY A 225 12.33 13.39 -2.59
CA GLY A 225 11.57 12.92 -3.75
C GLY A 225 10.06 13.02 -3.49
N ASP A 226 9.25 12.41 -4.37
CA ASP A 226 7.79 12.38 -4.25
C ASP A 226 7.29 11.69 -2.96
N TRP A 227 8.06 10.76 -2.41
CA TRP A 227 7.81 10.13 -1.11
C TRP A 227 7.87 11.11 0.08
N CYS A 228 8.47 12.30 -0.08
CA CYS A 228 8.47 13.33 0.95
C CYS A 228 7.07 13.85 1.25
N ARG A 229 6.12 13.73 0.33
CA ARG A 229 4.72 14.12 0.52
C ARG A 229 4.11 13.46 1.77
N PHE A 230 4.47 12.22 2.05
CA PHE A 230 3.97 11.43 3.16
C PHE A 230 4.97 11.28 4.32
N CYS A 231 6.07 12.05 4.29
CA CYS A 231 7.06 12.03 5.36
C CYS A 231 6.60 12.91 6.53
N ARG A 232 6.52 12.34 7.73
CA ARG A 232 6.16 13.09 8.95
C ARG A 232 7.11 14.24 9.22
N ALA A 233 8.41 14.06 8.93
CA ALA A 233 9.43 15.08 9.14
C ALA A 233 9.58 16.09 7.99
N ARG A 234 8.67 16.11 7.02
CA ARG A 234 8.77 16.93 5.80
C ARG A 234 8.95 18.43 6.06
N ALA A 235 8.35 18.96 7.14
CA ALA A 235 8.39 20.37 7.46
C ALA A 235 9.73 20.83 8.04
N GLN A 236 10.51 19.90 8.62
CA GLN A 236 11.78 20.21 9.30
C GLN A 236 13.00 19.56 8.62
N CYS A 237 12.81 18.94 7.44
CA CYS A 237 13.87 18.26 6.72
C CYS A 237 14.70 19.25 5.91
N SER A 238 15.98 19.46 6.31
CA SER A 238 16.91 20.37 5.62
C SER A 238 17.25 19.92 4.19
N ALA A 239 17.33 18.62 3.94
CA ALA A 239 17.58 18.10 2.59
C ALA A 239 16.44 18.45 1.63
N ARG A 240 15.17 18.28 2.09
CA ARG A 240 14.01 18.70 1.31
C ARG A 240 13.98 20.22 1.10
N ALA A 241 14.26 21.00 2.16
CA ALA A 241 14.29 22.46 2.05
C ALA A 241 15.32 22.91 1.01
N ARG A 242 16.52 22.33 1.01
CA ARG A 242 17.57 22.60 0.02
C ARG A 242 17.10 22.31 -1.40
N GLN A 243 16.55 21.13 -1.65
CA GLN A 243 16.02 20.79 -2.97
C GLN A 243 14.96 21.78 -3.46
N MET A 244 14.08 22.25 -2.56
CA MET A 244 13.06 23.25 -2.90
C MET A 244 13.67 24.60 -3.27
N LEU A 245 14.74 25.01 -2.58
CA LEU A 245 15.48 26.24 -2.91
C LEU A 245 16.18 26.13 -4.27
N GLU A 246 16.87 25.01 -4.52
CA GLU A 246 17.53 24.74 -5.81
C GLU A 246 16.52 24.77 -6.97
N LEU A 247 15.33 24.19 -6.78
CA LEU A 247 14.25 24.22 -7.77
C LEU A 247 13.70 25.63 -8.00
N SER A 248 13.64 26.48 -6.95
CA SER A 248 13.17 27.85 -7.07
C SER A 248 14.18 28.79 -7.76
N GLU A 249 15.45 28.46 -7.68
CA GLU A 249 16.56 29.20 -8.30
C GLU A 249 16.90 28.71 -9.71
N ALA A 250 16.37 27.53 -10.12
CA ALA A 250 16.59 26.99 -11.44
C ALA A 250 16.03 27.95 -12.51
N PRO A 251 16.85 28.37 -13.50
CA PRO A 251 16.39 29.25 -14.55
C PRO A 251 15.27 28.57 -15.33
N VAL A 252 14.10 29.19 -15.35
CA VAL A 252 12.96 28.76 -16.18
C VAL A 252 13.33 29.07 -17.61
N ALA A 253 14.05 28.17 -18.25
CA ALA A 253 14.46 28.32 -19.63
C ALA A 253 13.22 28.31 -20.54
N GLY A 254 12.75 29.52 -20.94
CA GLY A 254 11.97 29.74 -22.15
C GLY A 254 10.62 29.02 -22.31
N GLN A 255 10.13 28.31 -21.28
CA GLN A 255 8.78 27.73 -21.32
C GLN A 255 7.80 28.61 -20.54
N PRO A 256 6.58 28.79 -21.02
CA PRO A 256 5.55 29.46 -20.24
C PRO A 256 5.37 28.73 -18.91
N PHE A 257 5.25 29.52 -17.85
CA PHE A 257 5.03 29.04 -16.48
C PHE A 257 3.86 28.05 -16.45
N ASP A 258 4.15 26.76 -16.30
CA ASP A 258 3.10 25.77 -16.07
C ASP A 258 2.78 25.75 -14.58
N GLY A 259 1.68 26.42 -14.22
CA GLY A 259 1.18 26.49 -12.84
C GLY A 259 0.93 25.10 -12.21
N ALA A 260 0.79 24.04 -13.01
CA ALA A 260 0.62 22.68 -12.53
C ALA A 260 1.88 22.13 -11.83
N LEU A 261 3.08 22.46 -12.30
CA LEU A 261 4.34 22.08 -11.66
C LEU A 261 4.51 22.77 -10.28
N TYR A 262 4.13 24.04 -10.19
CA TYR A 262 4.20 24.80 -8.92
C TYR A 262 3.09 24.40 -7.94
N THR A 263 1.90 24.04 -8.41
CA THR A 263 0.84 23.54 -7.55
C THR A 263 1.25 22.24 -6.85
N CYS A 264 2.00 21.36 -7.49
CA CYS A 264 2.54 20.16 -6.86
C CYS A 264 3.56 20.48 -5.74
N LEU A 265 4.29 21.58 -5.84
CA LEU A 265 5.31 21.99 -4.88
C LEU A 265 4.77 22.86 -3.72
N LEU A 266 3.75 23.69 -3.98
CA LEU A 266 3.19 24.62 -2.98
C LEU A 266 1.96 24.07 -2.25
N TYR A 267 1.20 23.16 -2.87
CA TYR A 267 -0.04 22.61 -2.29
C TYR A 267 0.18 21.43 -1.32
N THR A 268 1.33 21.35 -0.68
CA THR A 268 1.58 20.36 0.38
C THR A 268 1.37 20.92 1.79
N SER A 269 0.87 22.15 1.92
CA SER A 269 0.33 22.63 3.19
C SER A 269 -1.17 22.28 3.25
N PRO A 270 -1.65 21.60 4.29
CA PRO A 270 -3.08 21.60 4.56
C PRO A 270 -3.48 23.06 4.82
N SER A 271 -4.48 23.59 4.11
CA SER A 271 -5.18 24.80 4.54
C SER A 271 -5.69 24.59 5.97
N PRO A 272 -5.68 25.65 6.77
CA PRO A 272 -6.16 25.60 8.14
C PRO A 272 -7.62 25.20 8.23
#